data_bed7524577cc59005217092cdc8da03d
#
_entry.id   bed7524577cc59005217092cdc8da03d
#
_cell.length_a   1.000
_cell.length_b   1.000
_cell.length_c   1.000
_cell.angle_alpha   90.00
_cell.angle_beta   90.00
_cell.angle_gamma   90.00
#
_symmetry.space_group_name_H-M   'P 1'
#
loop_
_entity.id
_entity.type
_entity.pdbx_description
1 polymer ?
#
loop_
_entity_poly.entity_id
_entity_poly.type
_entity_poly.pdbx_seq_one_letter_code
_entity_poly.pdbx_strand_id
1 'polypeptide(L)'
;MIDKQKEVDGEALITTILFNHTNKVIHDRIDLKDMSPMTGKDYVTGGSTALLDTIGHAICHIANIHKYLRKEDLPKHTMFIIITDGMENSSRKYDYGMIRQLIEVQKDKCGWEFVFLGANIDAVDVASHMGIGESRAVNFNCDSEGTELNYEVLNDAICVLREHSYISEDWKNRIDNDFEKRGKSHNRKN
;
A
#
# COMPACT_ATOMS: atom_id res chain seq x y z
N MET A 1 -13.12 -2.23 -5.21
CA MET A 1 -12.57 -1.21 -4.28
C MET A 1 -12.99 0.20 -4.66
N ILE A 2 -12.57 0.75 -5.78
CA ILE A 2 -12.81 2.16 -6.15
C ILE A 2 -14.29 2.57 -6.12
N ASP A 3 -15.19 1.79 -6.68
CA ASP A 3 -16.62 2.14 -6.74
C ASP A 3 -17.24 2.33 -5.35
N LYS A 4 -16.90 1.45 -4.39
CA LYS A 4 -17.33 1.60 -2.99
C LYS A 4 -16.76 2.87 -2.34
N GLN A 5 -15.53 3.23 -2.66
CA GLN A 5 -14.92 4.46 -2.14
C GLN A 5 -15.58 5.72 -2.69
N LYS A 6 -16.17 5.67 -3.90
CA LYS A 6 -16.94 6.79 -4.47
C LYS A 6 -18.27 7.04 -3.74
N GLU A 7 -18.76 6.04 -3.01
CA GLU A 7 -19.99 6.15 -2.21
C GLU A 7 -19.75 6.80 -0.84
N VAL A 8 -18.50 6.87 -0.38
CA VAL A 8 -18.13 7.50 0.89
C VAL A 8 -18.01 9.01 0.71
N ASP A 9 -18.66 9.77 1.59
CA ASP A 9 -18.63 11.23 1.57
C ASP A 9 -17.21 11.80 1.70
N GLY A 10 -17.01 12.96 1.11
CA GLY A 10 -15.75 13.69 1.13
C GLY A 10 -14.89 13.49 -0.12
N GLU A 11 -13.86 14.32 -0.23
CA GLU A 11 -12.90 14.28 -1.33
C GLU A 11 -11.82 13.23 -1.06
N ALA A 12 -11.36 12.56 -2.11
CA ALA A 12 -10.22 11.66 -2.06
C ALA A 12 -9.41 11.74 -3.36
N LEU A 13 -8.10 11.84 -3.21
CA LEU A 13 -7.16 11.83 -4.32
C LEU A 13 -6.42 10.49 -4.34
N ILE A 14 -6.24 9.92 -5.51
CA ILE A 14 -5.56 8.65 -5.70
C ILE A 14 -4.29 8.83 -6.52
N THR A 15 -3.20 8.28 -6.01
CA THR A 15 -1.96 8.04 -6.76
C THR A 15 -1.74 6.54 -6.89
N THR A 16 -1.54 6.06 -8.12
CA THR A 16 -1.27 4.65 -8.40
C THR A 16 0.08 4.53 -9.08
N ILE A 17 0.97 3.75 -8.49
CA ILE A 17 2.31 3.50 -9.01
C ILE A 17 2.48 2.00 -9.20
N LEU A 18 2.72 1.57 -10.43
CA LEU A 18 3.14 0.21 -10.73
C LEU A 18 4.67 0.15 -10.71
N PHE A 19 5.22 -0.93 -10.23
CA PHE A 19 6.66 -1.11 -10.17
C PHE A 19 7.10 -2.55 -10.44
N ASN A 20 8.29 -2.63 -11.04
CA ASN A 20 9.13 -3.82 -11.15
C ASN A 20 10.59 -3.35 -10.94
N HIS A 21 11.50 -3.52 -11.89
CA HIS A 21 12.83 -2.89 -11.88
C HIS A 21 12.78 -1.38 -12.16
N THR A 22 11.63 -0.87 -12.61
CA THR A 22 11.31 0.55 -12.78
C THR A 22 9.97 0.84 -12.13
N ASN A 23 9.63 2.12 -11.96
CA ASN A 23 8.31 2.53 -11.55
C ASN A 23 7.59 3.30 -12.67
N LYS A 24 6.27 3.15 -12.73
CA LYS A 24 5.37 3.86 -13.65
C LYS A 24 4.20 4.42 -12.87
N VAL A 25 4.09 5.74 -12.84
CA VAL A 25 2.92 6.43 -12.28
C VAL A 25 1.77 6.31 -13.29
N ILE A 26 0.69 5.67 -12.89
CA ILE A 26 -0.54 5.52 -13.68
C ILE A 26 -1.51 6.64 -13.37
N HIS A 27 -1.70 6.93 -12.09
CA HIS A 27 -2.51 8.04 -11.60
C HIS A 27 -1.65 8.87 -10.66
N ASP A 28 -1.75 10.19 -10.75
CA ASP A 28 -1.08 11.12 -9.85
C ASP A 28 -2.08 12.13 -9.28
N ARG A 29 -2.52 11.88 -8.06
CA ARG A 29 -3.48 12.69 -7.33
C ARG A 29 -4.76 12.99 -8.12
N ILE A 30 -5.27 12.00 -8.82
CA ILE A 30 -6.55 12.11 -9.53
C ILE A 30 -7.69 12.07 -8.52
N ASP A 31 -8.68 12.95 -8.68
CA ASP A 31 -9.91 12.85 -7.89
C ASP A 31 -10.52 11.46 -8.08
N LEU A 32 -10.86 10.84 -6.99
CA LEU A 32 -11.46 9.51 -6.97
C LEU A 32 -12.70 9.42 -7.88
N LYS A 33 -13.48 10.51 -7.99
CA LYS A 33 -14.68 10.58 -8.83
C LYS A 33 -14.34 10.45 -10.32
N ASP A 34 -13.17 10.99 -10.72
CA ASP A 34 -12.70 11.00 -12.11
C ASP A 34 -11.85 9.77 -12.46
N MET A 35 -11.58 8.91 -11.47
CA MET A 35 -10.75 7.73 -11.69
C MET A 35 -11.42 6.72 -12.61
N SER A 36 -10.74 6.40 -13.71
CA SER A 36 -11.10 5.31 -14.62
C SER A 36 -10.49 3.99 -14.16
N PRO A 37 -11.17 2.85 -14.37
CA PRO A 37 -10.62 1.54 -14.04
C PRO A 37 -9.33 1.26 -14.82
N MET A 38 -8.34 0.68 -14.16
CA MET A 38 -7.16 0.15 -14.84
C MET A 38 -7.54 -1.02 -15.75
N THR A 39 -6.83 -1.14 -16.84
CA THR A 39 -7.04 -2.21 -17.83
C THR A 39 -5.82 -3.15 -17.86
N GLY A 40 -5.98 -4.32 -18.47
CA GLY A 40 -4.86 -5.25 -18.68
C GLY A 40 -3.72 -4.69 -19.55
N LYS A 41 -3.90 -3.54 -20.20
CA LYS A 41 -2.83 -2.82 -20.92
C LYS A 41 -1.95 -1.98 -20.01
N ASP A 42 -2.46 -1.61 -18.85
CA ASP A 42 -1.77 -0.77 -17.88
C ASP A 42 -0.85 -1.61 -16.98
N TYR A 43 -1.18 -2.88 -16.79
CA TYR A 43 -0.47 -3.80 -15.90
C TYR A 43 0.32 -4.85 -16.70
N VAL A 44 1.64 -4.81 -16.55
CA VAL A 44 2.55 -5.79 -17.15
C VAL A 44 3.35 -6.44 -16.03
N THR A 45 3.20 -7.76 -15.89
CA THR A 45 3.94 -8.56 -14.90
C THR A 45 5.35 -8.89 -15.36
N GLY A 46 6.28 -8.99 -14.42
CA GLY A 46 7.63 -9.50 -14.64
C GLY A 46 8.75 -8.51 -14.34
N GLY A 47 9.96 -9.04 -14.31
CA GLY A 47 11.17 -8.31 -13.94
C GLY A 47 11.56 -8.46 -12.48
N SER A 48 12.60 -7.73 -12.07
CA SER A 48 13.03 -7.62 -10.67
C SER A 48 12.23 -6.54 -9.93
N THR A 49 12.38 -6.47 -8.60
CA THR A 49 11.53 -5.66 -7.72
C THR A 49 12.35 -4.51 -7.10
N ALA A 50 12.15 -3.27 -7.57
CA ALA A 50 12.73 -2.05 -7.01
C ALA A 50 11.75 -1.40 -6.00
N LEU A 51 11.43 -2.14 -4.93
CA LEU A 51 10.44 -1.75 -3.93
C LEU A 51 10.85 -0.48 -3.18
N LEU A 52 12.08 -0.45 -2.66
CA LEU A 52 12.56 0.67 -1.84
C LEU A 52 12.68 1.95 -2.67
N ASP A 53 13.19 1.86 -3.89
CA ASP A 53 13.27 3.03 -4.78
C ASP A 53 11.88 3.59 -5.09
N THR A 54 10.90 2.71 -5.31
CA THR A 54 9.52 3.13 -5.58
C THR A 54 8.88 3.80 -4.36
N ILE A 55 9.00 3.19 -3.17
CA ILE A 55 8.47 3.76 -1.93
C ILE A 55 9.11 5.12 -1.65
N GLY A 56 10.44 5.20 -1.72
CA GLY A 56 11.16 6.44 -1.46
C GLY A 56 10.76 7.58 -2.40
N HIS A 57 10.67 7.29 -3.69
CA HIS A 57 10.20 8.27 -4.67
C HIS A 57 8.75 8.71 -4.40
N ALA A 58 7.85 7.78 -4.11
CA ALA A 58 6.45 8.09 -3.84
C ALA A 58 6.29 8.96 -2.59
N ILE A 59 6.97 8.62 -1.49
CA ILE A 59 6.95 9.41 -0.24
C ILE A 59 7.48 10.82 -0.52
N CYS A 60 8.65 10.95 -1.16
CA CYS A 60 9.24 12.23 -1.45
C CYS A 60 8.36 13.09 -2.38
N HIS A 61 7.72 12.47 -3.39
CA HIS A 61 6.81 13.16 -4.29
C HIS A 61 5.61 13.76 -3.55
N ILE A 62 4.88 12.95 -2.79
CA ILE A 62 3.70 13.41 -2.05
C ILE A 62 4.08 14.42 -0.94
N ALA A 63 5.15 14.15 -0.20
CA ALA A 63 5.64 15.06 0.84
C ALA A 63 6.03 16.43 0.27
N ASN A 64 6.67 16.45 -0.91
CA ASN A 64 7.03 17.69 -1.57
C ASN A 64 5.78 18.48 -2.02
N ILE A 65 4.75 17.80 -2.52
CA ILE A 65 3.47 18.45 -2.86
C ILE A 65 2.84 19.04 -1.60
N HIS A 66 2.69 18.25 -0.53
CA HIS A 66 2.07 18.71 0.72
C HIS A 66 2.80 19.91 1.34
N LYS A 67 4.12 19.98 1.18
CA LYS A 67 4.94 21.11 1.68
C LYS A 67 4.52 22.46 1.10
N TYR A 68 4.00 22.47 -0.13
CA TYR A 68 3.63 23.71 -0.83
C TYR A 68 2.12 23.95 -0.87
N LEU A 69 1.30 23.03 -0.35
CA LEU A 69 -0.12 23.25 -0.19
C LEU A 69 -0.42 24.19 0.99
N ARG A 70 -1.51 24.94 0.88
CA ARG A 70 -2.06 25.67 2.03
C ARG A 70 -2.62 24.67 3.04
N LYS A 71 -2.69 25.05 4.32
CA LYS A 71 -3.18 24.15 5.38
C LYS A 71 -4.59 23.62 5.13
N GLU A 72 -5.48 24.47 4.59
CA GLU A 72 -6.84 24.10 4.23
C GLU A 72 -6.94 23.12 3.05
N ASP A 73 -5.91 23.06 2.20
CA ASP A 73 -5.86 22.18 1.02
C ASP A 73 -5.14 20.84 1.33
N LEU A 74 -4.57 20.70 2.53
CA LEU A 74 -3.91 19.46 2.92
C LEU A 74 -4.95 18.35 3.14
N PRO A 75 -4.72 17.14 2.61
CA PRO A 75 -5.56 16.00 2.93
C PRO A 75 -5.58 15.75 4.44
N LYS A 76 -6.78 15.48 4.98
CA LYS A 76 -6.94 15.13 6.40
C LYS A 76 -6.18 13.85 6.75
N HIS A 77 -6.15 12.90 5.81
CA HIS A 77 -5.44 11.63 5.94
C HIS A 77 -4.65 11.34 4.67
N THR A 78 -3.47 10.76 4.84
CA THR A 78 -2.66 10.23 3.75
C THR A 78 -2.30 8.79 4.10
N MET A 79 -2.65 7.86 3.22
CA MET A 79 -2.41 6.43 3.42
C MET A 79 -1.60 5.88 2.25
N PHE A 80 -0.50 5.23 2.56
CA PHE A 80 0.30 4.45 1.62
C PHE A 80 -0.05 2.97 1.76
N ILE A 81 -0.49 2.37 0.67
CA ILE A 81 -0.75 0.93 0.58
C ILE A 81 0.30 0.35 -0.34
N ILE A 82 1.14 -0.52 0.21
CA ILE A 82 2.25 -1.17 -0.48
C ILE A 82 1.90 -2.64 -0.65
N ILE A 83 1.80 -3.10 -1.90
CA ILE A 83 1.47 -4.50 -2.22
C ILE A 83 2.58 -5.05 -3.08
N THR A 84 3.20 -6.15 -2.66
CA THR A 84 4.25 -6.83 -3.41
C THR A 84 4.11 -8.36 -3.33
N ASP A 85 4.46 -9.05 -4.40
CA ASP A 85 4.49 -10.51 -4.50
C ASP A 85 5.93 -11.08 -4.53
N GLY A 86 6.92 -10.21 -4.30
CA GLY A 86 8.33 -10.58 -4.33
C GLY A 86 9.21 -9.77 -3.41
N MET A 87 10.41 -10.29 -3.17
CA MET A 87 11.44 -9.64 -2.35
C MET A 87 12.07 -8.46 -3.10
N GLU A 88 12.45 -7.41 -2.32
CA GLU A 88 13.33 -6.36 -2.80
C GLU A 88 14.63 -6.93 -3.36
N ASN A 89 15.00 -6.60 -4.59
CA ASN A 89 16.21 -7.12 -5.22
C ASN A 89 16.85 -6.20 -6.28
N SER A 90 16.34 -4.99 -6.49
CA SER A 90 16.88 -4.13 -7.56
C SER A 90 16.88 -2.63 -7.27
N SER A 91 16.53 -2.21 -6.08
CA SER A 91 16.67 -0.80 -5.67
C SER A 91 18.13 -0.38 -5.61
N ARG A 92 18.42 0.87 -5.97
CA ARG A 92 19.78 1.42 -6.08
C ARG A 92 19.95 2.75 -5.36
N LYS A 93 18.86 3.46 -5.10
CA LYS A 93 18.88 4.81 -4.52
C LYS A 93 18.53 4.82 -3.05
N TYR A 94 17.64 3.94 -2.64
CA TYR A 94 17.15 3.85 -1.27
C TYR A 94 17.48 2.48 -0.67
N ASP A 95 17.92 2.50 0.57
CA ASP A 95 18.05 1.32 1.42
C ASP A 95 16.94 1.30 2.49
N TYR A 96 16.84 0.22 3.25
CA TYR A 96 15.85 0.05 4.31
C TYR A 96 15.95 1.15 5.38
N GLY A 97 17.16 1.57 5.75
CA GLY A 97 17.38 2.63 6.75
C GLY A 97 16.85 3.99 6.29
N MET A 98 17.09 4.34 5.02
CA MET A 98 16.55 5.56 4.41
C MET A 98 15.01 5.54 4.33
N ILE A 99 14.43 4.41 3.90
CA ILE A 99 12.97 4.26 3.84
C ILE A 99 12.36 4.35 5.23
N ARG A 100 12.96 3.69 6.22
CA ARG A 100 12.51 3.77 7.62
C ARG A 100 12.47 5.20 8.12
N GLN A 101 13.52 5.97 7.90
CA GLN A 101 13.56 7.39 8.29
C GLN A 101 12.45 8.21 7.60
N LEU A 102 12.23 7.99 6.30
CA LEU A 102 11.16 8.67 5.57
C LEU A 102 9.79 8.34 6.15
N ILE A 103 9.50 7.06 6.40
CA ILE A 103 8.23 6.60 6.96
C ILE A 103 8.03 7.16 8.37
N GLU A 104 9.01 7.03 9.26
CA GLU A 104 8.93 7.54 10.63
C GLU A 104 8.66 9.04 10.65
N VAL A 105 9.37 9.82 9.83
CA VAL A 105 9.14 11.27 9.73
C VAL A 105 7.71 11.60 9.30
N GLN A 106 7.15 10.89 8.31
CA GLN A 106 5.80 11.17 7.84
C GLN A 106 4.73 10.71 8.85
N LYS A 107 4.96 9.60 9.54
CA LYS A 107 4.07 9.14 10.63
C LYS A 107 4.04 10.15 11.77
N ASP A 108 5.20 10.53 12.27
CA ASP A 108 5.32 11.35 13.47
C ASP A 108 4.90 12.81 13.24
N LYS A 109 5.24 13.40 12.09
CA LYS A 109 4.99 14.82 11.83
C LYS A 109 3.69 15.10 11.09
N CYS A 110 3.25 14.15 10.26
CA CYS A 110 2.14 14.36 9.32
C CYS A 110 0.98 13.39 9.54
N GLY A 111 1.11 12.42 10.46
CA GLY A 111 0.06 11.43 10.72
C GLY A 111 -0.24 10.52 9.54
N TRP A 112 0.76 10.25 8.68
CA TRP A 112 0.55 9.35 7.55
C TRP A 112 0.44 7.91 8.01
N GLU A 113 -0.44 7.17 7.35
CA GLU A 113 -0.59 5.72 7.55
C GLU A 113 0.12 4.94 6.46
N PHE A 114 0.77 3.84 6.87
CA PHE A 114 1.46 2.93 5.95
C PHE A 114 0.99 1.51 6.21
N VAL A 115 0.54 0.83 5.16
CA VAL A 115 0.07 -0.55 5.19
C VAL A 115 0.86 -1.36 4.17
N PHE A 116 1.34 -2.53 4.58
CA PHE A 116 2.16 -3.41 3.77
C PHE A 116 1.52 -4.79 3.61
N LEU A 117 1.31 -5.21 2.38
CA LEU A 117 0.84 -6.54 2.02
C LEU A 117 1.92 -7.25 1.22
N GLY A 118 2.38 -8.39 1.71
CA GLY A 118 3.41 -9.18 1.04
C GLY A 118 2.93 -10.59 0.74
N ALA A 119 3.22 -11.09 -0.46
CA ALA A 119 3.07 -12.48 -0.81
C ALA A 119 4.43 -13.10 -1.10
N ASN A 120 4.59 -14.40 -0.81
CA ASN A 120 5.83 -15.16 -1.03
C ASN A 120 7.06 -14.61 -0.27
N ILE A 121 6.84 -13.78 0.75
CA ILE A 121 7.85 -13.19 1.63
C ILE A 121 7.35 -13.21 3.07
N ASP A 122 8.20 -12.95 4.03
CA ASP A 122 7.76 -12.59 5.38
C ASP A 122 7.41 -11.10 5.41
N ALA A 123 6.13 -10.78 5.20
CA ALA A 123 5.67 -9.42 5.09
C ALA A 123 5.85 -8.63 6.40
N VAL A 124 5.73 -9.27 7.56
CA VAL A 124 5.91 -8.64 8.86
C VAL A 124 7.37 -8.28 9.09
N ASP A 125 8.28 -9.20 8.78
CA ASP A 125 9.72 -8.95 8.89
C ASP A 125 10.16 -7.83 7.94
N VAL A 126 9.81 -7.91 6.66
CA VAL A 126 10.14 -6.87 5.65
C VAL A 126 9.59 -5.51 6.04
N ALA A 127 8.33 -5.43 6.48
CA ALA A 127 7.68 -4.20 6.93
C ALA A 127 8.41 -3.59 8.14
N SER A 128 8.85 -4.42 9.09
CA SER A 128 9.56 -4.00 10.30
C SER A 128 10.87 -3.26 9.97
N HIS A 129 11.61 -3.73 8.97
CA HIS A 129 12.82 -3.09 8.50
C HIS A 129 12.56 -1.68 7.93
N MET A 130 11.36 -1.44 7.41
CA MET A 130 10.92 -0.13 6.92
C MET A 130 10.23 0.74 7.99
N GLY A 131 10.13 0.29 9.25
CA GLY A 131 9.45 1.03 10.32
C GLY A 131 7.91 0.95 10.26
N ILE A 132 7.37 -0.03 9.52
CA ILE A 132 5.94 -0.35 9.51
C ILE A 132 5.70 -1.44 10.56
N GLY A 133 4.84 -1.17 11.54
CA GLY A 133 4.56 -2.10 12.63
C GLY A 133 3.75 -3.32 12.17
N GLU A 134 3.81 -4.40 12.93
CA GLU A 134 3.11 -5.66 12.68
C GLU A 134 1.60 -5.47 12.46
N SER A 135 0.95 -4.57 13.22
CA SER A 135 -0.47 -4.26 13.05
C SER A 135 -0.84 -3.65 11.68
N ARG A 136 0.16 -3.25 10.89
CA ARG A 136 0.02 -2.65 9.55
C ARG A 136 0.65 -3.50 8.45
N ALA A 137 1.08 -4.72 8.76
CA ALA A 137 1.68 -5.66 7.81
C ALA A 137 0.91 -6.98 7.79
N VAL A 138 0.74 -7.59 6.62
CA VAL A 138 0.03 -8.85 6.47
C VAL A 138 0.60 -9.68 5.31
N ASN A 139 0.68 -11.00 5.53
CA ASN A 139 0.94 -11.98 4.48
C ASN A 139 -0.36 -12.36 3.78
N PHE A 140 -0.32 -12.51 2.46
CA PHE A 140 -1.50 -12.93 1.70
C PHE A 140 -1.19 -14.03 0.68
N ASN A 141 -2.22 -14.77 0.29
CA ASN A 141 -2.11 -15.78 -0.77
C ASN A 141 -2.13 -15.11 -2.15
N CYS A 142 -1.06 -15.31 -2.95
CA CYS A 142 -0.90 -14.71 -4.28
C CYS A 142 -1.72 -15.47 -5.34
N ASP A 143 -3.04 -15.43 -5.21
CA ASP A 143 -4.00 -15.97 -6.15
C ASP A 143 -5.20 -15.00 -6.31
N SER A 144 -6.13 -15.35 -7.18
CA SER A 144 -7.28 -14.47 -7.46
C SER A 144 -8.13 -14.21 -6.21
N GLU A 145 -8.37 -15.27 -5.40
CA GLU A 145 -9.19 -15.18 -4.18
C GLU A 145 -8.51 -14.32 -3.11
N GLY A 146 -7.20 -14.53 -2.86
CA GLY A 146 -6.43 -13.71 -1.93
C GLY A 146 -6.31 -12.26 -2.38
N THR A 147 -6.12 -12.03 -3.67
CA THR A 147 -6.07 -10.67 -4.23
C THR A 147 -7.42 -9.95 -4.09
N GLU A 148 -8.53 -10.62 -4.37
CA GLU A 148 -9.88 -10.07 -4.21
C GLU A 148 -10.15 -9.71 -2.75
N LEU A 149 -9.84 -10.64 -1.83
CA LEU A 149 -9.96 -10.44 -0.39
C LEU A 149 -9.14 -9.24 0.10
N ASN A 150 -7.90 -9.08 -0.38
CA ASN A 150 -7.07 -7.91 -0.04
C ASN A 150 -7.76 -6.60 -0.40
N TYR A 151 -8.31 -6.50 -1.62
CA TYR A 151 -9.00 -5.29 -2.05
C TYR A 151 -10.30 -5.03 -1.29
N GLU A 152 -11.02 -6.07 -0.87
CA GLU A 152 -12.20 -5.91 0.00
C GLU A 152 -11.80 -5.36 1.36
N VAL A 153 -10.83 -6.00 2.03
CA VAL A 153 -10.36 -5.63 3.37
C VAL A 153 -9.74 -4.24 3.38
N LEU A 154 -8.91 -3.91 2.40
CA LEU A 154 -8.35 -2.57 2.25
C LEU A 154 -9.44 -1.52 2.03
N ASN A 155 -10.48 -1.86 1.26
CA ASN A 155 -11.61 -0.96 1.06
C ASN A 155 -12.30 -0.62 2.38
N ASP A 156 -12.57 -1.63 3.21
CA ASP A 156 -13.22 -1.44 4.51
C ASP A 156 -12.31 -0.60 5.44
N ALA A 157 -11.01 -0.86 5.47
CA ALA A 157 -10.04 -0.09 6.25
C ALA A 157 -9.96 1.39 5.82
N ILE A 158 -9.99 1.66 4.50
CA ILE A 158 -10.00 3.02 3.97
C ILE A 158 -11.31 3.74 4.34
N CYS A 159 -12.47 3.07 4.26
CA CYS A 159 -13.74 3.65 4.69
C CYS A 159 -13.67 4.08 6.17
N VAL A 160 -13.20 3.19 7.05
CA VAL A 160 -13.04 3.49 8.49
C VAL A 160 -12.08 4.67 8.70
N LEU A 161 -10.96 4.72 7.99
CA LEU A 161 -10.02 5.84 8.07
C LEU A 161 -10.67 7.16 7.66
N ARG A 162 -11.43 7.16 6.56
CA ARG A 162 -12.11 8.38 6.05
C ARG A 162 -13.21 8.88 6.98
N GLU A 163 -13.97 7.98 7.59
CA GLU A 163 -15.09 8.31 8.47
C GLU A 163 -14.64 8.60 9.91
N HIS A 164 -13.69 7.82 10.44
CA HIS A 164 -13.36 7.80 11.86
C HIS A 164 -11.94 8.23 12.18
N SER A 165 -11.09 8.47 11.17
CA SER A 165 -9.71 8.95 11.34
C SER A 165 -8.77 7.96 12.03
N TYR A 166 -9.05 6.66 11.96
CA TYR A 166 -8.16 5.60 12.44
C TYR A 166 -8.32 4.32 11.60
N ILE A 167 -7.34 3.43 11.69
CA ILE A 167 -7.41 2.06 11.17
C ILE A 167 -7.36 1.13 12.37
N SER A 168 -8.38 0.28 12.53
CA SER A 168 -8.42 -0.75 13.58
C SER A 168 -7.22 -1.69 13.45
N GLU A 169 -6.74 -2.26 14.56
CA GLU A 169 -5.72 -3.32 14.51
C GLU A 169 -6.26 -4.61 13.89
N ASP A 170 -7.57 -4.82 13.99
CA ASP A 170 -8.27 -6.00 13.46
C ASP A 170 -8.52 -5.94 11.93
N TRP A 171 -8.15 -4.83 11.27
CA TRP A 171 -8.43 -4.63 9.85
C TRP A 171 -8.00 -5.81 8.98
N LYS A 172 -6.91 -6.47 9.32
CA LYS A 172 -6.28 -7.54 8.54
C LYS A 172 -6.74 -8.96 8.89
N ASN A 173 -7.55 -9.15 9.93
CA ASN A 173 -7.91 -10.48 10.46
C ASN A 173 -8.48 -11.44 9.40
N ARG A 174 -9.22 -10.92 8.41
CA ARG A 174 -9.76 -11.75 7.32
C ARG A 174 -8.66 -12.28 6.42
N ILE A 175 -7.62 -11.48 6.15
CA ILE A 175 -6.47 -11.87 5.32
C ILE A 175 -5.59 -12.86 6.09
N ASP A 176 -5.29 -12.59 7.38
CA ASP A 176 -4.53 -13.50 8.24
C ASP A 176 -5.21 -14.87 8.32
N ASN A 177 -6.52 -14.92 8.56
CA ASN A 177 -7.29 -16.16 8.60
C ASN A 177 -7.28 -16.93 7.28
N ASP A 178 -7.37 -16.24 6.15
CA ASP A 178 -7.28 -16.85 4.82
C ASP A 178 -5.88 -17.41 4.57
N PHE A 179 -4.85 -16.64 4.88
CA PHE A 179 -3.46 -17.06 4.73
C PHE A 179 -3.14 -18.30 5.60
N GLU A 180 -3.60 -18.32 6.86
CA GLU A 180 -3.41 -19.49 7.73
C GLU A 180 -4.12 -20.74 7.24
N LYS A 181 -5.34 -20.61 6.73
CA LYS A 181 -6.13 -21.78 6.26
C LYS A 181 -5.63 -22.34 4.96
N ARG A 182 -5.32 -21.49 3.98
CA ARG A 182 -4.93 -21.90 2.63
C ARG A 182 -3.41 -22.07 2.46
N GLY A 183 -2.60 -21.22 3.10
CA GLY A 183 -1.14 -21.27 3.02
C GLY A 183 -0.54 -22.59 3.55
N LYS A 184 -1.15 -23.17 4.60
CA LYS A 184 -0.75 -24.50 5.13
C LYS A 184 -1.05 -25.66 4.17
N SER A 185 -1.98 -25.48 3.22
CA SER A 185 -2.32 -26.53 2.25
C SER A 185 -1.30 -26.62 1.08
N HIS A 186 -0.64 -25.53 0.74
CA HIS A 186 0.39 -25.51 -0.31
C HIS A 186 1.73 -26.14 0.14
N ASN A 187 2.10 -25.99 1.41
CA ASN A 187 3.32 -26.60 1.96
C ASN A 187 3.23 -28.11 2.19
N ARG A 188 2.06 -28.74 2.04
CA ARG A 188 1.90 -30.21 2.16
C ARG A 188 1.99 -30.98 0.84
N LYS A 189 2.21 -30.28 -0.28
CA LYS A 189 2.27 -30.91 -1.62
C LYS A 189 3.66 -30.87 -2.28
N ASN A 190 4.70 -30.45 -1.55
CA ASN A 190 6.10 -30.53 -1.98
C ASN A 190 6.87 -31.54 -1.14
#